data_f22bec303685c7867fe140b5dea158c7
#
_entry.id   f22bec303685c7867fe140b5dea158c7
#
_cell.length_a   1.000
_cell.length_b   1.000
_cell.length_c   1.000
_cell.angle_alpha   90.00
_cell.angle_beta   90.00
_cell.angle_gamma   90.00
#
_symmetry.space_group_name_H-M   'P 1'
#
loop_
_entity.id
_entity.type
_entity.pdbx_description
1 polymer ?
#
loop_
_entity_poly.entity_id
_entity_poly.type
_entity_poly.pdbx_seq_one_letter_code
_entity_poly.pdbx_strand_id
1 'polypeptide(L)'
;MGDVLPWTKSDALPGTQSEKLVNDQCPDAGTISEKIRTYDFRCPNKFSKDQIHTLQNIFDKYRRILTIYLIGHFHSTAEAKVLAIKQMTYDEFIRPLPDPTILALFCLEPQEGGALLEMSSSLAFSAVERLLGGSGQAMENNRVLTEIEQTIIEKRLTQMMGLLKEALEEVYAINPRFLTLETNLQFINIMTPNEKIVLVTVEVKIGETAGLINICLPYVVLEPVLDRLGTSVLFTTKAVTNPGFFVKQIQQNVEQAKVDVMALLGTTEILVKDLLNLAPGDVIPLSQRIQAPLPVYVGDNIKFMGIPGLHKEQLAVKLVEIFKHGGDQNG
;
A
#
# COMPACT_ATOMS: atom_id res chain seq x y z
N MET A 1 27.35 2.07 52.81
CA MET A 1 27.54 3.48 53.22
C MET A 1 27.37 4.34 51.99
N GLY A 2 26.43 5.27 52.05
CA GLY A 2 26.15 6.30 51.06
C GLY A 2 24.94 6.00 50.19
N ASP A 3 23.94 6.36 50.50
CA ASP A 3 22.87 7.35 50.70
C ASP A 3 22.11 7.60 49.39
N VAL A 4 20.86 7.13 49.43
CA VAL A 4 19.78 7.37 48.48
C VAL A 4 19.09 8.67 48.90
N LEU A 5 18.92 9.64 48.01
CA LEU A 5 18.11 10.83 48.25
C LEU A 5 16.73 10.68 47.61
N PRO A 6 15.66 10.97 48.37
CA PRO A 6 14.28 10.87 47.89
C PRO A 6 13.80 12.20 47.30
N TRP A 7 13.00 12.11 46.22
CA TRP A 7 12.25 13.24 45.72
C TRP A 7 10.94 13.40 46.47
N THR A 8 10.82 14.48 47.22
CA THR A 8 9.58 14.90 47.88
C THR A 8 8.83 15.94 47.07
N LYS A 9 7.52 15.79 47.12
CA LYS A 9 6.46 16.68 46.63
C LYS A 9 6.43 18.02 47.34
N SER A 10 5.67 18.92 46.75
CA SER A 10 5.00 20.18 47.19
C SER A 10 5.68 21.44 46.65
N ASP A 11 5.03 22.53 46.24
CA ASP A 11 3.79 23.11 46.76
C ASP A 11 3.17 24.04 45.74
N ALA A 12 1.85 24.11 45.79
CA ALA A 12 1.04 25.12 45.09
C ALA A 12 1.03 26.42 45.93
N LEU A 13 1.03 27.56 45.26
CA LEU A 13 0.57 28.83 45.83
C LEU A 13 -0.27 29.65 44.83
N PRO A 14 -1.24 30.42 45.34
CA PRO A 14 -2.39 30.94 44.57
C PRO A 14 -2.29 32.43 44.24
N GLY A 15 -3.01 32.77 43.15
CA GLY A 15 -3.78 33.98 42.96
C GLY A 15 -3.10 35.33 42.95
N THR A 16 -3.25 36.08 41.82
CA THR A 16 -3.66 37.48 41.91
C THR A 16 -4.28 37.92 40.57
N GLN A 17 -5.32 38.71 40.71
CA GLN A 17 -6.23 39.25 39.69
C GLN A 17 -5.65 40.44 38.93
N SER A 18 -6.21 40.60 37.72
CA SER A 18 -6.55 41.84 36.99
C SER A 18 -5.43 42.84 36.68
N GLU A 19 -5.30 43.15 35.37
CA GLU A 19 -5.70 44.45 34.84
C GLU A 19 -5.64 44.47 33.30
N LYS A 20 -6.65 45.09 32.71
CA LYS A 20 -6.82 45.46 31.32
C LYS A 20 -5.83 46.54 30.92
N LEU A 21 -5.28 46.50 29.69
CA LEU A 21 -5.08 47.68 28.84
C LEU A 21 -4.72 47.26 27.40
N VAL A 22 -5.62 47.51 26.49
CA VAL A 22 -5.59 48.35 25.27
C VAL A 22 -4.64 47.93 24.12
N ASN A 23 -5.30 47.54 23.03
CA ASN A 23 -5.00 47.75 21.61
C ASN A 23 -3.56 48.13 21.20
N ASP A 24 -2.97 47.28 20.37
CA ASP A 24 -2.42 47.77 19.10
C ASP A 24 -2.44 46.66 18.03
N GLN A 25 -2.95 47.05 16.86
CA GLN A 25 -3.10 46.25 15.65
C GLN A 25 -1.74 45.99 15.04
N CYS A 26 -1.44 44.74 14.72
CA CYS A 26 -0.53 44.36 13.65
C CYS A 26 -1.06 43.11 12.92
N PRO A 27 -0.86 43.01 11.60
CA PRO A 27 -1.68 42.20 10.75
C PRO A 27 -1.24 40.74 10.65
N ASP A 28 -2.22 39.90 10.37
CA ASP A 28 -2.21 38.53 9.90
C ASP A 28 -0.85 37.87 9.56
N ALA A 29 -0.37 37.09 10.50
CA ALA A 29 0.45 35.94 10.19
C ALA A 29 -0.46 34.71 10.30
N GLY A 30 -0.84 34.15 9.16
CA GLY A 30 -1.64 32.95 9.06
C GLY A 30 -1.03 31.82 9.89
N THR A 31 -1.70 31.49 10.97
CA THR A 31 -1.34 30.37 11.84
C THR A 31 -1.66 29.09 11.07
N ILE A 32 -0.67 28.53 10.41
CA ILE A 32 -0.67 27.14 9.96
C ILE A 32 -0.66 26.31 11.25
N SER A 33 -1.82 25.97 11.76
CA SER A 33 -1.93 24.93 12.79
C SER A 33 -1.62 23.59 12.11
N GLU A 34 -0.35 23.22 12.06
CA GLU A 34 0.03 21.83 11.82
C GLU A 34 -0.65 20.99 12.89
N LYS A 35 -1.68 20.25 12.51
CA LYS A 35 -2.26 19.22 13.36
C LYS A 35 -1.18 18.19 13.66
N ILE A 36 -0.50 18.33 14.77
CA ILE A 36 0.41 17.32 15.29
C ILE A 36 -0.41 16.07 15.50
N ARG A 37 -0.23 15.08 14.60
CA ARG A 37 -0.83 13.76 14.76
C ARG A 37 0.11 12.96 15.66
N THR A 38 -0.37 12.52 16.81
CA THR A 38 0.33 11.55 17.66
C THR A 38 0.52 10.26 16.85
N TYR A 39 1.78 9.88 16.63
CA TYR A 39 2.11 8.63 15.95
C TYR A 39 2.22 7.53 17.00
N ASP A 40 1.37 6.51 16.89
CA ASP A 40 1.44 5.34 17.76
C ASP A 40 2.48 4.35 17.21
N PHE A 41 3.65 4.32 17.84
CA PHE A 41 4.73 3.39 17.48
C PHE A 41 4.39 1.91 17.73
N ARG A 42 3.35 1.60 18.51
CA ARG A 42 2.88 0.23 18.74
C ARG A 42 2.13 -0.34 17.56
N CYS A 43 1.59 0.54 16.72
CA CYS A 43 0.81 0.20 15.54
C CYS A 43 1.35 0.94 14.30
N PRO A 44 2.53 0.58 13.77
CA PRO A 44 3.10 1.26 12.62
C PRO A 44 2.18 1.15 11.39
N ASN A 45 2.11 2.23 10.63
CA ASN A 45 1.39 2.23 9.37
C ASN A 45 2.09 1.29 8.38
N LYS A 46 1.36 0.31 7.86
CA LYS A 46 1.87 -0.63 6.85
C LYS A 46 1.79 -0.07 5.43
N PHE A 47 0.89 0.90 5.21
CA PHE A 47 0.70 1.51 3.90
C PHE A 47 1.42 2.85 3.80
N SER A 48 2.13 3.07 2.69
CA SER A 48 2.73 4.36 2.37
C SER A 48 1.65 5.38 1.97
N LYS A 49 2.00 6.68 2.02
CA LYS A 49 1.09 7.74 1.57
C LYS A 49 0.75 7.59 0.08
N ASP A 50 1.71 7.17 -0.73
CA ASP A 50 1.53 6.99 -2.18
C ASP A 50 0.60 5.81 -2.47
N GLN A 51 0.70 4.73 -1.72
CA GLN A 51 -0.22 3.59 -1.81
C GLN A 51 -1.65 3.99 -1.46
N ILE A 52 -1.85 4.76 -0.39
CA ILE A 52 -3.17 5.29 -0.03
C ILE A 52 -3.72 6.22 -1.12
N HIS A 53 -2.87 7.07 -1.72
CA HIS A 53 -3.28 7.95 -2.81
C HIS A 53 -3.69 7.15 -4.06
N THR A 54 -2.97 6.09 -4.39
CA THR A 54 -3.33 5.20 -5.50
C THR A 54 -4.64 4.48 -5.23
N LEU A 55 -4.86 4.01 -4.00
CA LEU A 55 -6.16 3.46 -3.60
C LEU A 55 -7.29 4.49 -3.73
N GLN A 56 -7.05 5.77 -3.40
CA GLN A 56 -8.03 6.84 -3.62
C GLN A 56 -8.44 6.93 -5.09
N ASN A 57 -7.49 6.90 -6.02
CA ASN A 57 -7.78 6.96 -7.47
C ASN A 57 -8.60 5.74 -7.94
N ILE A 58 -8.28 4.54 -7.43
CA ILE A 58 -9.02 3.31 -7.74
C ILE A 58 -10.46 3.41 -7.23
N PHE A 59 -10.64 3.84 -5.97
CA PHE A 59 -11.98 3.97 -5.39
C PHE A 59 -12.76 5.15 -5.97
N ASP A 60 -12.12 6.17 -6.51
CA ASP A 60 -12.77 7.20 -7.31
C ASP A 60 -13.28 6.66 -8.65
N LYS A 61 -12.57 5.71 -9.29
CA LYS A 61 -13.06 4.97 -10.45
C LYS A 61 -14.24 4.08 -10.06
N TYR A 62 -14.09 3.29 -8.97
CA TYR A 62 -15.15 2.44 -8.43
C TYR A 62 -16.42 3.22 -8.14
N ARG A 63 -16.35 4.37 -7.49
CA ARG A 63 -17.47 5.26 -7.19
C ARG A 63 -18.26 5.63 -8.44
N ARG A 64 -17.59 5.97 -9.54
CA ARG A 64 -18.24 6.35 -10.80
C ARG A 64 -19.02 5.17 -11.39
N ILE A 65 -18.39 4.00 -11.45
CA ILE A 65 -19.02 2.76 -11.96
C ILE A 65 -20.20 2.39 -11.05
N LEU A 66 -20.02 2.45 -9.74
CA LEU A 66 -21.07 2.18 -8.75
C LEU A 66 -22.27 3.12 -8.93
N THR A 67 -22.05 4.42 -9.13
CA THR A 67 -23.14 5.39 -9.36
C THR A 67 -23.96 5.01 -10.58
N ILE A 68 -23.32 4.67 -11.71
CA ILE A 68 -24.02 4.24 -12.94
C ILE A 68 -24.82 2.97 -12.69
N TYR A 69 -24.22 2.00 -11.98
CA TYR A 69 -24.89 0.76 -11.61
C TYR A 69 -26.14 1.01 -10.76
N LEU A 70 -26.03 1.86 -9.73
CA LEU A 70 -27.13 2.19 -8.83
C LEU A 70 -28.29 2.86 -9.57
N ILE A 71 -28.02 3.83 -10.45
CA ILE A 71 -29.05 4.51 -11.26
C ILE A 71 -29.78 3.50 -12.12
N GLY A 72 -29.06 2.60 -12.81
CA GLY A 72 -29.65 1.62 -13.72
C GLY A 72 -30.50 0.57 -13.02
N HIS A 73 -30.17 0.19 -11.78
CA HIS A 73 -30.87 -0.90 -11.08
C HIS A 73 -31.99 -0.43 -10.14
N PHE A 74 -31.86 0.75 -9.58
CA PHE A 74 -32.86 1.29 -8.65
C PHE A 74 -33.84 2.24 -9.34
N HIS A 75 -33.68 2.54 -10.62
CA HIS A 75 -34.54 3.46 -11.40
C HIS A 75 -34.82 4.77 -10.65
N SER A 76 -33.79 5.29 -9.98
CA SER A 76 -33.85 6.49 -9.16
C SER A 76 -32.56 7.29 -9.32
N THR A 77 -32.61 8.55 -8.89
CA THR A 77 -31.38 9.31 -8.71
C THR A 77 -30.52 8.61 -7.67
N ALA A 78 -29.26 8.37 -8.01
CA ALA A 78 -28.31 7.77 -7.08
C ALA A 78 -26.95 8.46 -7.20
N GLU A 79 -26.28 8.56 -6.09
CA GLU A 79 -24.93 9.13 -5.99
C GLU A 79 -24.08 8.26 -5.05
N ALA A 80 -22.84 8.02 -5.42
CA ALA A 80 -21.87 7.41 -4.55
C ALA A 80 -20.68 8.35 -4.35
N LYS A 81 -20.23 8.53 -3.12
CA LYS A 81 -19.13 9.42 -2.74
C LYS A 81 -18.17 8.75 -1.78
N VAL A 82 -16.89 8.71 -2.11
CA VAL A 82 -15.87 8.23 -1.18
C VAL A 82 -15.64 9.30 -0.11
N LEU A 83 -15.98 9.00 1.13
CA LEU A 83 -15.83 9.92 2.25
C LEU A 83 -14.42 9.85 2.84
N ALA A 84 -13.89 8.63 2.99
CA ALA A 84 -12.60 8.42 3.62
C ALA A 84 -11.97 7.09 3.20
N ILE A 85 -10.65 7.08 3.13
CA ILE A 85 -9.83 5.88 3.09
C ILE A 85 -8.86 5.97 4.27
N LYS A 86 -9.00 5.05 5.23
CA LYS A 86 -8.22 5.07 6.47
C LYS A 86 -7.60 3.72 6.73
N GLN A 87 -6.41 3.74 7.30
CA GLN A 87 -5.78 2.55 7.86
C GLN A 87 -6.12 2.45 9.35
N MET A 88 -6.53 1.27 9.79
CA MET A 88 -6.84 0.97 11.20
C MET A 88 -6.66 -0.51 11.48
N THR A 89 -6.94 -0.95 12.70
CA THR A 89 -7.02 -2.38 13.04
C THR A 89 -8.43 -2.92 12.78
N TYR A 90 -8.52 -4.22 12.59
CA TYR A 90 -9.80 -4.89 12.43
C TYR A 90 -10.73 -4.67 13.63
N ASP A 91 -10.19 -4.70 14.85
CA ASP A 91 -10.93 -4.44 16.09
C ASP A 91 -11.51 -3.00 16.13
N GLU A 92 -10.74 -2.00 15.69
CA GLU A 92 -11.23 -0.62 15.58
C GLU A 92 -12.37 -0.45 14.57
N PHE A 93 -12.45 -1.32 13.56
CA PHE A 93 -13.54 -1.33 12.59
C PHE A 93 -14.78 -2.03 13.14
N ILE A 94 -14.64 -3.20 13.76
CA ILE A 94 -15.79 -4.03 14.20
C ILE A 94 -16.48 -3.44 15.42
N ARG A 95 -15.74 -2.90 16.41
CA ARG A 95 -16.31 -2.41 17.67
C ARG A 95 -17.42 -1.38 17.54
N PRO A 96 -17.32 -0.36 16.67
CA PRO A 96 -18.35 0.68 16.58
C PRO A 96 -19.55 0.26 15.71
N LEU A 97 -19.54 -0.93 15.09
CA LEU A 97 -20.65 -1.33 14.22
C LEU A 97 -21.93 -1.58 15.03
N PRO A 98 -23.08 -1.17 14.50
CA PRO A 98 -24.35 -1.44 15.14
C PRO A 98 -24.71 -2.94 15.07
N ASP A 99 -25.48 -3.40 16.03
CA ASP A 99 -26.09 -4.73 16.03
C ASP A 99 -27.64 -4.61 16.01
N PRO A 100 -28.31 -5.15 14.98
CA PRO A 100 -27.82 -5.89 13.82
C PRO A 100 -27.18 -5.00 12.75
N THR A 101 -26.19 -5.54 12.04
CA THR A 101 -25.58 -4.93 10.84
C THR A 101 -25.59 -5.92 9.68
N ILE A 102 -25.30 -5.44 8.48
CA ILE A 102 -25.27 -6.28 7.28
C ILE A 102 -23.82 -6.37 6.80
N LEU A 103 -23.24 -7.55 6.95
CA LEU A 103 -21.87 -7.85 6.62
C LEU A 103 -21.80 -8.91 5.54
N ALA A 104 -21.23 -8.56 4.39
CA ALA A 104 -20.92 -9.50 3.33
C ALA A 104 -19.45 -9.87 3.41
N LEU A 105 -19.20 -11.17 3.41
CA LEU A 105 -17.90 -11.77 3.36
C LEU A 105 -17.58 -12.18 1.94
N PHE A 106 -16.39 -11.85 1.47
CA PHE A 106 -15.92 -12.25 0.14
C PHE A 106 -14.41 -12.45 0.11
N CYS A 107 -13.94 -13.22 -0.86
CA CYS A 107 -12.53 -13.36 -1.18
C CYS A 107 -12.20 -12.63 -2.50
N LEU A 108 -10.94 -12.23 -2.66
CA LEU A 108 -10.43 -11.57 -3.86
C LEU A 108 -9.45 -12.50 -4.56
N GLU A 109 -9.95 -13.49 -5.31
CA GLU A 109 -9.09 -14.44 -6.01
C GLU A 109 -8.16 -13.76 -7.02
N PRO A 110 -6.89 -14.18 -7.17
CA PRO A 110 -6.26 -15.37 -6.59
C PRO A 110 -5.68 -15.19 -5.17
N GLN A 111 -5.97 -14.08 -4.48
CA GLN A 111 -5.44 -13.81 -3.15
C GLN A 111 -6.08 -14.72 -2.10
N GLU A 112 -5.25 -15.23 -1.19
CA GLU A 112 -5.74 -15.91 0.00
C GLU A 112 -6.13 -14.86 1.05
N GLY A 113 -7.33 -14.99 1.60
CA GLY A 113 -7.85 -14.11 2.64
C GLY A 113 -9.24 -13.58 2.34
N GLY A 114 -9.97 -13.25 3.41
CA GLY A 114 -11.31 -12.67 3.35
C GLY A 114 -11.27 -11.16 3.40
N ALA A 115 -12.20 -10.53 2.71
CA ALA A 115 -12.51 -9.11 2.84
C ALA A 115 -13.97 -8.96 3.27
N LEU A 116 -14.31 -7.80 3.85
CA LEU A 116 -15.64 -7.51 4.34
C LEU A 116 -16.22 -6.29 3.64
N LEU A 117 -17.51 -6.35 3.38
CA LEU A 117 -18.31 -5.18 3.03
C LEU A 117 -19.44 -5.06 4.07
N GLU A 118 -19.48 -3.95 4.76
CA GLU A 118 -20.57 -3.57 5.65
C GLU A 118 -21.49 -2.60 4.92
N MET A 119 -22.80 -2.79 5.07
CA MET A 119 -23.82 -1.89 4.56
C MET A 119 -24.74 -1.46 5.69
N SER A 120 -24.98 -0.17 5.82
CA SER A 120 -25.93 0.34 6.81
C SER A 120 -27.33 -0.22 6.59
N SER A 121 -28.03 -0.61 7.68
CA SER A 121 -29.35 -1.23 7.63
C SER A 121 -30.37 -0.34 6.92
N SER A 122 -30.32 0.97 7.13
CA SER A 122 -31.21 1.95 6.48
C SER A 122 -31.08 1.91 4.95
N LEU A 123 -29.86 1.83 4.43
CA LEU A 123 -29.60 1.73 3.00
C LEU A 123 -30.10 0.40 2.42
N ALA A 124 -29.88 -0.69 3.15
CA ALA A 124 -30.30 -2.02 2.71
C ALA A 124 -31.84 -2.13 2.64
N PHE A 125 -32.56 -1.69 3.67
CA PHE A 125 -34.02 -1.71 3.65
C PHE A 125 -34.60 -0.81 2.54
N SER A 126 -34.05 0.39 2.35
CA SER A 126 -34.44 1.27 1.25
C SER A 126 -34.17 0.64 -0.12
N ALA A 127 -33.03 -0.04 -0.27
CA ALA A 127 -32.69 -0.75 -1.50
C ALA A 127 -33.67 -1.92 -1.79
N VAL A 128 -33.99 -2.72 -0.77
CA VAL A 128 -34.96 -3.81 -0.90
C VAL A 128 -36.33 -3.28 -1.28
N GLU A 129 -36.83 -2.28 -0.56
CA GLU A 129 -38.14 -1.67 -0.82
C GLU A 129 -38.25 -1.17 -2.25
N ARG A 130 -37.24 -0.45 -2.75
CA ARG A 130 -37.20 0.03 -4.14
C ARG A 130 -37.19 -1.11 -5.16
N LEU A 131 -36.44 -2.15 -4.90
CA LEU A 131 -36.38 -3.33 -5.79
C LEU A 131 -37.72 -4.09 -5.85
N LEU A 132 -38.51 -3.99 -4.79
CA LEU A 132 -39.86 -4.54 -4.73
C LEU A 132 -40.94 -3.58 -5.26
N GLY A 133 -40.55 -2.39 -5.75
CA GLY A 133 -41.45 -1.40 -6.37
C GLY A 133 -41.99 -0.34 -5.38
N GLY A 134 -41.48 -0.25 -4.16
CA GLY A 134 -41.82 0.74 -3.19
C GLY A 134 -41.12 2.09 -3.39
N SER A 135 -41.43 3.05 -2.50
CA SER A 135 -40.88 4.43 -2.56
C SER A 135 -39.42 4.51 -2.12
N GLY A 136 -38.91 3.52 -1.43
CA GLY A 136 -37.54 3.48 -0.89
C GLY A 136 -37.34 4.44 0.28
N GLN A 137 -38.39 4.76 1.03
CA GLN A 137 -38.25 5.54 2.24
C GLN A 137 -37.57 4.69 3.32
N ALA A 138 -36.49 5.24 3.89
CA ALA A 138 -35.81 4.56 4.98
C ALA A 138 -36.79 4.44 6.18
N MET A 139 -37.27 3.23 6.43
CA MET A 139 -37.83 2.94 7.74
C MET A 139 -36.65 2.74 8.70
N GLU A 140 -36.68 3.41 9.85
CA GLU A 140 -35.79 3.10 10.98
C GLU A 140 -36.17 1.75 11.59
N ASN A 141 -35.99 0.69 10.82
CA ASN A 141 -36.25 -0.67 11.27
C ASN A 141 -34.94 -1.26 11.79
N ASN A 142 -34.78 -1.24 13.10
CA ASN A 142 -33.69 -1.93 13.77
C ASN A 142 -34.01 -3.44 13.89
N ARG A 143 -34.30 -4.09 12.75
CA ARG A 143 -34.61 -5.52 12.68
C ARG A 143 -33.64 -6.25 11.73
N VAL A 144 -33.50 -7.52 11.92
CA VAL A 144 -32.76 -8.41 11.02
C VAL A 144 -33.52 -8.53 9.69
N LEU A 145 -32.79 -8.64 8.58
CA LEU A 145 -33.35 -8.93 7.27
C LEU A 145 -34.01 -10.32 7.25
N THR A 146 -35.17 -10.45 6.62
CA THR A 146 -35.79 -11.76 6.32
C THR A 146 -34.96 -12.49 5.26
N GLU A 147 -35.16 -13.81 5.12
CA GLU A 147 -34.44 -14.64 4.14
C GLU A 147 -34.59 -14.12 2.69
N ILE A 148 -35.79 -13.61 2.35
CA ILE A 148 -36.06 -13.04 1.02
C ILE A 148 -35.25 -11.74 0.85
N GLU A 149 -35.27 -10.86 1.84
CA GLU A 149 -34.52 -9.60 1.83
C GLU A 149 -33.01 -9.86 1.77
N GLN A 150 -32.51 -10.86 2.51
CA GLN A 150 -31.13 -11.30 2.47
C GLN A 150 -30.71 -11.75 1.07
N THR A 151 -31.53 -12.59 0.42
CA THR A 151 -31.25 -13.05 -0.96
C THR A 151 -31.19 -11.92 -1.96
N ILE A 152 -32.07 -10.92 -1.80
CA ILE A 152 -32.09 -9.73 -2.66
C ILE A 152 -30.81 -8.90 -2.47
N ILE A 153 -30.44 -8.66 -1.21
CA ILE A 153 -29.24 -7.87 -0.87
C ILE A 153 -27.97 -8.60 -1.29
N GLU A 154 -27.86 -9.91 -1.02
CA GLU A 154 -26.74 -10.75 -1.43
C GLU A 154 -26.44 -10.60 -2.92
N LYS A 155 -27.48 -10.72 -3.76
CA LYS A 155 -27.34 -10.56 -5.20
C LYS A 155 -26.82 -9.17 -5.58
N ARG A 156 -27.25 -8.10 -4.88
CA ARG A 156 -26.79 -6.74 -5.14
C ARG A 156 -25.37 -6.52 -4.68
N LEU A 157 -25.02 -7.00 -3.49
CA LEU A 157 -23.66 -6.91 -2.97
C LEU A 157 -22.67 -7.67 -3.86
N THR A 158 -23.03 -8.86 -4.32
CA THR A 158 -22.22 -9.63 -5.28
C THR A 158 -21.96 -8.84 -6.56
N GLN A 159 -22.97 -8.17 -7.10
CA GLN A 159 -22.80 -7.33 -8.29
C GLN A 159 -21.93 -6.10 -8.00
N MET A 160 -22.16 -5.42 -6.88
CA MET A 160 -21.35 -4.26 -6.46
C MET A 160 -19.88 -4.65 -6.25
N MET A 161 -19.62 -5.83 -5.71
CA MET A 161 -18.24 -6.34 -5.59
C MET A 161 -17.65 -6.68 -6.95
N GLY A 162 -18.45 -7.15 -7.90
CA GLY A 162 -18.01 -7.34 -9.29
C GLY A 162 -17.49 -6.05 -9.93
N LEU A 163 -18.08 -4.90 -9.60
CA LEU A 163 -17.60 -3.60 -10.08
C LEU A 163 -16.22 -3.22 -9.54
N LEU A 164 -15.83 -3.74 -8.38
CA LEU A 164 -14.49 -3.55 -7.83
C LEU A 164 -13.43 -4.19 -8.73
N LYS A 165 -13.76 -5.32 -9.39
CA LYS A 165 -12.90 -5.94 -10.39
C LYS A 165 -12.56 -4.96 -11.52
N GLU A 166 -13.56 -4.28 -12.09
CA GLU A 166 -13.37 -3.30 -13.17
C GLU A 166 -12.53 -2.10 -12.71
N ALA A 167 -12.69 -1.69 -11.45
CA ALA A 167 -11.92 -0.60 -10.89
C ALA A 167 -10.44 -0.94 -10.70
N LEU A 168 -10.15 -2.19 -10.32
CA LEU A 168 -8.79 -2.70 -10.04
C LEU A 168 -8.09 -3.30 -11.26
N GLU A 169 -8.80 -3.58 -12.35
CA GLU A 169 -8.30 -4.31 -13.52
C GLU A 169 -7.00 -3.74 -14.10
N GLU A 170 -6.85 -2.41 -14.08
CA GLU A 170 -5.66 -1.73 -14.60
C GLU A 170 -4.41 -1.96 -13.73
N VAL A 171 -4.60 -2.24 -12.43
CA VAL A 171 -3.53 -2.40 -11.47
C VAL A 171 -3.26 -3.87 -11.19
N TYR A 172 -4.32 -4.61 -10.93
CA TYR A 172 -4.25 -6.02 -10.58
C TYR A 172 -5.55 -6.75 -10.93
N ALA A 173 -5.43 -7.87 -11.66
CA ALA A 173 -6.57 -8.70 -12.01
C ALA A 173 -7.03 -9.47 -10.75
N ILE A 174 -8.19 -9.10 -10.22
CA ILE A 174 -8.86 -9.78 -9.12
C ILE A 174 -10.20 -10.33 -9.57
N ASN A 175 -10.67 -11.36 -8.88
CA ASN A 175 -12.00 -11.90 -9.08
C ASN A 175 -12.72 -12.00 -7.73
N PRO A 176 -13.53 -10.98 -7.36
CA PRO A 176 -14.28 -11.01 -6.12
C PRO A 176 -15.30 -12.16 -6.14
N ARG A 177 -15.23 -13.01 -5.13
CA ARG A 177 -16.19 -14.11 -4.93
C ARG A 177 -16.89 -13.94 -3.59
N PHE A 178 -18.21 -13.82 -3.62
CA PHE A 178 -19.05 -13.79 -2.43
C PHE A 178 -18.97 -15.13 -1.68
N LEU A 179 -18.89 -15.05 -0.36
CA LEU A 179 -18.83 -16.23 0.52
C LEU A 179 -20.10 -16.37 1.34
N THR A 180 -20.44 -15.37 2.14
CA THR A 180 -21.64 -15.40 3.01
C THR A 180 -22.10 -13.99 3.37
N LEU A 181 -23.36 -13.87 3.76
CA LEU A 181 -23.95 -12.67 4.35
C LEU A 181 -24.26 -12.96 5.83
N GLU A 182 -23.73 -12.13 6.70
CA GLU A 182 -23.92 -12.25 8.13
C GLU A 182 -24.58 -10.98 8.69
N THR A 183 -25.47 -11.18 9.65
CA THR A 183 -26.14 -10.05 10.34
C THR A 183 -25.70 -9.91 11.80
N ASN A 184 -24.98 -10.91 12.31
CA ASN A 184 -24.46 -10.92 13.67
C ASN A 184 -22.93 -10.88 13.66
N LEU A 185 -22.37 -9.90 14.34
CA LEU A 185 -20.93 -9.68 14.46
C LEU A 185 -20.18 -10.86 15.11
N GLN A 186 -20.85 -11.63 15.98
CA GLN A 186 -20.23 -12.74 16.72
C GLN A 186 -19.82 -13.93 15.84
N PHE A 187 -20.46 -14.09 14.67
CA PHE A 187 -20.16 -15.17 13.75
C PHE A 187 -19.02 -14.86 12.77
N ILE A 188 -18.53 -13.63 12.78
CA ILE A 188 -17.47 -13.20 11.87
C ILE A 188 -16.11 -13.26 12.57
N ASN A 189 -15.40 -14.36 12.37
CA ASN A 189 -14.06 -14.56 12.93
C ASN A 189 -13.04 -14.85 11.82
N ILE A 190 -12.86 -13.86 10.89
CA ILE A 190 -12.08 -14.04 9.67
C ILE A 190 -10.65 -13.51 9.83
N MET A 191 -10.47 -12.56 10.74
CA MET A 191 -9.21 -11.84 10.93
C MET A 191 -8.87 -11.76 12.40
N THR A 192 -7.58 -11.62 12.69
CA THR A 192 -7.15 -11.32 14.06
C THR A 192 -7.49 -9.88 14.44
N PRO A 193 -7.84 -9.58 15.71
CA PRO A 193 -8.22 -8.22 16.14
C PRO A 193 -7.18 -7.15 15.80
N ASN A 194 -5.89 -7.51 15.85
CA ASN A 194 -4.78 -6.59 15.59
C ASN A 194 -4.38 -6.50 14.12
N GLU A 195 -5.08 -7.22 13.23
CA GLU A 195 -4.77 -7.19 11.80
C GLU A 195 -4.98 -5.80 11.21
N LYS A 196 -4.05 -5.37 10.37
CA LYS A 196 -4.13 -4.06 9.71
C LYS A 196 -5.01 -4.16 8.49
N ILE A 197 -5.95 -3.24 8.42
CA ILE A 197 -6.91 -3.11 7.33
C ILE A 197 -6.86 -1.71 6.71
N VAL A 198 -7.28 -1.62 5.46
CA VAL A 198 -7.73 -0.37 4.85
C VAL A 198 -9.25 -0.36 4.86
N LEU A 199 -9.81 0.63 5.50
CA LEU A 199 -11.24 0.88 5.50
C LEU A 199 -11.57 1.97 4.49
N VAL A 200 -12.41 1.63 3.51
CA VAL A 200 -12.95 2.57 2.53
C VAL A 200 -14.41 2.82 2.85
N THR A 201 -14.72 4.04 3.24
CA THR A 201 -16.09 4.48 3.54
C THR A 201 -16.68 5.19 2.33
N VAL A 202 -17.76 4.66 1.80
CA VAL A 202 -18.51 5.20 0.67
C VAL A 202 -19.91 5.59 1.15
N GLU A 203 -20.26 6.84 1.00
CA GLU A 203 -21.64 7.30 1.15
C GLU A 203 -22.40 6.99 -0.14
N VAL A 204 -23.53 6.34 0.01
CA VAL A 204 -24.44 6.01 -1.10
C VAL A 204 -25.79 6.67 -0.83
N LYS A 205 -26.25 7.47 -1.77
CA LYS A 205 -27.57 8.06 -1.75
C LYS A 205 -28.42 7.45 -2.86
N ILE A 206 -29.63 6.97 -2.52
CA ILE A 206 -30.61 6.43 -3.47
C ILE A 206 -31.93 7.17 -3.22
N GLY A 207 -32.32 8.06 -4.15
CA GLY A 207 -33.43 8.96 -3.94
C GLY A 207 -33.17 9.90 -2.75
N GLU A 208 -34.02 9.83 -1.74
CA GLU A 208 -33.88 10.64 -0.50
C GLU A 208 -33.11 9.92 0.60
N THR A 209 -32.89 8.62 0.47
CA THR A 209 -32.20 7.83 1.50
C THR A 209 -30.70 7.83 1.27
N ALA A 210 -29.95 8.22 2.28
CA ALA A 210 -28.50 8.13 2.32
C ALA A 210 -28.04 7.08 3.34
N GLY A 211 -26.99 6.36 3.03
CA GLY A 211 -26.37 5.39 3.93
C GLY A 211 -24.91 5.17 3.60
N LEU A 212 -24.27 4.40 4.45
CA LEU A 212 -22.84 4.11 4.32
C LEU A 212 -22.62 2.67 3.86
N ILE A 213 -21.59 2.51 3.05
CA ILE A 213 -20.98 1.23 2.70
C ILE A 213 -19.51 1.31 3.13
N ASN A 214 -19.11 0.40 3.97
CA ASN A 214 -17.74 0.27 4.44
C ASN A 214 -17.09 -0.97 3.82
N ILE A 215 -16.01 -0.78 3.07
CA ILE A 215 -15.24 -1.87 2.46
C ILE A 215 -13.97 -2.04 3.26
N CYS A 216 -13.83 -3.17 3.93
CA CYS A 216 -12.70 -3.54 4.76
C CYS A 216 -11.79 -4.49 3.99
N LEU A 217 -10.59 -4.03 3.67
CA LEU A 217 -9.59 -4.78 2.91
C LEU A 217 -8.37 -5.04 3.80
N PRO A 218 -8.08 -6.32 4.15
CA PRO A 218 -6.91 -6.67 4.93
C PRO A 218 -5.61 -6.37 4.18
N TYR A 219 -4.56 -6.04 4.94
CA TYR A 219 -3.24 -5.82 4.37
C TYR A 219 -2.75 -7.02 3.57
N VAL A 220 -2.93 -8.24 4.09
CA VAL A 220 -2.49 -9.48 3.43
C VAL A 220 -3.10 -9.65 2.03
N VAL A 221 -4.36 -9.25 1.86
CA VAL A 221 -5.06 -9.31 0.56
C VAL A 221 -4.57 -8.22 -0.39
N LEU A 222 -4.18 -7.06 0.14
CA LEU A 222 -3.68 -5.94 -0.66
C LEU A 222 -2.17 -6.01 -0.94
N GLU A 223 -1.39 -6.73 -0.14
CA GLU A 223 0.07 -6.77 -0.23
C GLU A 223 0.59 -7.06 -1.64
N PRO A 224 0.09 -8.07 -2.38
CA PRO A 224 0.54 -8.33 -3.75
C PRO A 224 0.14 -7.24 -4.75
N VAL A 225 -0.89 -6.46 -4.41
CA VAL A 225 -1.36 -5.32 -5.21
C VAL A 225 -0.49 -4.09 -4.93
N LEU A 226 -0.04 -3.93 -3.67
CA LEU A 226 0.73 -2.76 -3.20
C LEU A 226 2.08 -2.64 -3.89
N ASP A 227 2.76 -3.75 -4.21
CA ASP A 227 4.02 -3.74 -4.95
C ASP A 227 3.87 -3.14 -6.35
N ARG A 228 2.68 -3.28 -6.93
CA ARG A 228 2.32 -2.68 -8.22
C ARG A 228 1.75 -1.27 -8.11
N LEU A 229 1.28 -0.88 -6.93
CA LEU A 229 0.80 0.48 -6.64
C LEU A 229 1.95 1.49 -6.41
N GLY A 230 3.20 1.01 -6.25
CA GLY A 230 4.38 1.86 -6.12
C GLY A 230 4.76 2.50 -7.44
N THR A 231 4.90 3.80 -7.44
CA THR A 231 5.58 4.72 -8.41
C THR A 231 5.28 4.63 -9.91
N SER A 232 4.78 3.53 -10.48
CA SER A 232 4.60 3.41 -11.93
C SER A 232 3.22 3.83 -12.45
N VAL A 233 2.18 3.86 -11.60
CA VAL A 233 0.80 4.14 -12.05
C VAL A 233 0.47 5.64 -12.04
N LEU A 234 1.18 6.46 -11.25
CA LEU A 234 0.93 7.90 -11.19
C LEU A 234 1.34 8.67 -12.45
N PHE A 235 2.14 8.07 -13.33
CA PHE A 235 2.54 8.69 -14.60
C PHE A 235 1.71 8.26 -15.81
N THR A 236 0.68 7.40 -15.65
CA THR A 236 -0.10 6.86 -16.77
C THR A 236 -1.45 7.56 -16.98
N THR A 237 -1.70 8.68 -16.34
CA THR A 237 -2.83 9.53 -16.72
C THR A 237 -2.49 10.30 -18.00
N LYS A 238 -2.91 9.75 -19.14
CA LYS A 238 -2.77 10.26 -20.51
C LYS A 238 -1.41 10.00 -21.18
N ALA A 239 -1.10 8.77 -21.45
CA ALA A 239 -0.25 8.47 -22.57
C ALA A 239 -0.95 7.41 -23.45
N VAL A 240 -1.36 7.90 -24.57
CA VAL A 240 -1.83 7.16 -25.75
C VAL A 240 -0.96 5.91 -25.95
N THR A 241 -1.65 4.78 -25.98
CA THR A 241 -1.25 3.49 -26.47
C THR A 241 -0.21 3.52 -27.59
N ASN A 242 1.06 3.38 -27.21
CA ASN A 242 2.08 2.86 -28.10
C ASN A 242 3.14 2.10 -27.25
N PRO A 243 2.98 0.78 -27.05
CA PRO A 243 3.93 -0.02 -26.24
C PRO A 243 5.36 0.06 -26.76
N GLY A 244 5.54 0.32 -28.07
CA GLY A 244 6.84 0.41 -28.72
C GLY A 244 7.68 1.64 -28.35
N PHE A 245 7.06 2.72 -27.88
CA PHE A 245 7.78 3.94 -27.54
C PHE A 245 8.53 3.81 -26.20
N PHE A 246 7.89 3.20 -25.21
CA PHE A 246 8.50 3.00 -23.89
C PHE A 246 9.59 1.95 -23.88
N VAL A 247 9.44 0.88 -24.66
CA VAL A 247 10.49 -0.15 -24.81
C VAL A 247 11.76 0.47 -25.37
N LYS A 248 11.66 1.35 -26.36
CA LYS A 248 12.81 2.04 -26.94
C LYS A 248 13.48 2.99 -25.95
N GLN A 249 12.70 3.69 -25.14
CA GLN A 249 13.23 4.65 -24.15
C GLN A 249 13.89 3.93 -22.97
N ILE A 250 13.30 2.82 -22.49
CA ILE A 250 13.91 1.94 -21.49
C ILE A 250 15.21 1.34 -22.02
N GLN A 251 15.20 0.86 -23.26
CA GLN A 251 16.39 0.32 -23.91
C GLN A 251 17.51 1.37 -24.02
N GLN A 252 17.21 2.59 -24.42
CA GLN A 252 18.16 3.70 -24.45
C GLN A 252 18.71 4.05 -23.08
N ASN A 253 17.88 4.06 -22.04
CA ASN A 253 18.32 4.33 -20.66
C ASN A 253 19.22 3.20 -20.12
N VAL A 254 18.90 1.96 -20.44
CA VAL A 254 19.73 0.79 -20.06
C VAL A 254 21.07 0.82 -20.80
N GLU A 255 21.08 1.17 -22.11
CA GLU A 255 22.31 1.32 -22.90
C GLU A 255 23.22 2.44 -22.42
N GLN A 256 22.68 3.47 -21.77
CA GLN A 256 23.42 4.60 -21.19
C GLN A 256 23.82 4.39 -19.72
N ALA A 257 23.35 3.34 -19.08
CA ALA A 257 23.67 3.05 -17.69
C ALA A 257 25.17 2.73 -17.55
N LYS A 258 25.83 3.43 -16.64
CA LYS A 258 27.22 3.17 -16.29
C LYS A 258 27.27 2.08 -15.24
N VAL A 259 28.08 1.07 -15.48
CA VAL A 259 28.34 -0.02 -14.55
C VAL A 259 29.84 -0.09 -14.28
N ASP A 260 30.19 -0.34 -13.04
CA ASP A 260 31.58 -0.50 -12.64
C ASP A 260 32.09 -1.87 -13.14
N VAL A 261 33.26 -1.83 -13.77
CA VAL A 261 33.94 -3.02 -14.27
C VAL A 261 35.28 -3.14 -13.57
N MET A 262 35.49 -4.27 -12.91
CA MET A 262 36.70 -4.55 -12.13
C MET A 262 37.41 -5.80 -12.66
N ALA A 263 38.69 -5.67 -13.05
CA ALA A 263 39.54 -6.80 -13.38
C ALA A 263 40.39 -7.19 -12.16
N LEU A 264 40.16 -8.40 -11.64
CA LEU A 264 40.90 -8.88 -10.47
C LEU A 264 42.23 -9.47 -10.92
N LEU A 265 43.34 -8.80 -10.60
CA LEU A 265 44.70 -9.22 -10.96
C LEU A 265 45.16 -10.49 -10.25
N GLY A 266 44.61 -10.76 -9.08
CA GLY A 266 44.94 -11.95 -8.31
C GLY A 266 44.66 -11.71 -6.83
N THR A 267 44.77 -12.76 -6.05
CA THR A 267 44.64 -12.77 -4.60
C THR A 267 45.88 -13.36 -3.96
N THR A 268 46.18 -12.96 -2.74
CA THR A 268 47.25 -13.60 -1.95
C THR A 268 46.89 -13.52 -0.46
N GLU A 269 47.42 -14.42 0.30
CA GLU A 269 47.31 -14.42 1.77
C GLU A 269 48.58 -13.87 2.37
N ILE A 270 48.47 -12.86 3.22
CA ILE A 270 49.58 -12.27 3.96
C ILE A 270 49.28 -12.27 5.45
N LEU A 271 50.32 -12.40 6.27
CA LEU A 271 50.15 -12.30 7.72
C LEU A 271 49.87 -10.83 8.09
N VAL A 272 49.03 -10.62 9.09
CA VAL A 272 48.71 -9.26 9.62
C VAL A 272 49.98 -8.51 10.04
N LYS A 273 50.97 -9.22 10.58
CA LYS A 273 52.29 -8.66 10.92
C LYS A 273 53.00 -8.07 9.71
N ASP A 274 52.98 -8.78 8.57
CA ASP A 274 53.65 -8.33 7.36
C ASP A 274 52.90 -7.18 6.71
N LEU A 275 51.56 -7.19 6.78
CA LEU A 275 50.71 -6.10 6.34
C LEU A 275 50.99 -4.79 7.11
N LEU A 276 51.18 -4.86 8.42
CA LEU A 276 51.47 -3.71 9.27
C LEU A 276 52.87 -3.12 9.04
N ASN A 277 53.82 -3.91 8.48
CA ASN A 277 55.20 -3.50 8.21
C ASN A 277 55.45 -3.14 6.74
N LEU A 278 54.43 -3.13 5.87
CA LEU A 278 54.58 -2.79 4.46
C LEU A 278 55.07 -1.35 4.28
N ALA A 279 56.09 -1.23 3.45
CA ALA A 279 56.72 0.05 3.08
C ALA A 279 56.66 0.25 1.56
N PRO A 280 56.70 1.49 1.06
CA PRO A 280 56.81 1.78 -0.35
C PRO A 280 58.07 1.13 -0.96
N GLY A 281 57.85 0.26 -1.96
CA GLY A 281 58.91 -0.51 -2.62
C GLY A 281 58.80 -2.02 -2.34
N ASP A 282 57.99 -2.42 -1.38
CA ASP A 282 57.76 -3.88 -1.12
C ASP A 282 56.94 -4.52 -2.23
N VAL A 283 57.24 -5.78 -2.50
CA VAL A 283 56.62 -6.58 -3.57
C VAL A 283 55.72 -7.62 -2.95
N ILE A 284 54.42 -7.56 -3.26
CA ILE A 284 53.44 -8.56 -2.83
C ILE A 284 53.23 -9.55 -3.98
N PRO A 285 53.67 -10.83 -3.85
CA PRO A 285 53.44 -11.84 -4.88
C PRO A 285 51.95 -12.24 -4.90
N LEU A 286 51.33 -12.24 -6.07
CA LEU A 286 49.96 -12.73 -6.26
C LEU A 286 49.98 -14.20 -6.69
N SER A 287 48.89 -14.93 -6.41
CA SER A 287 48.74 -16.34 -6.75
C SER A 287 48.59 -16.60 -8.26
N GLN A 288 48.28 -15.56 -9.03
CA GLN A 288 47.98 -15.64 -10.45
C GLN A 288 49.26 -15.55 -11.32
N ARG A 289 49.32 -16.34 -12.40
CA ARG A 289 50.42 -16.25 -13.37
C ARG A 289 50.20 -15.08 -14.33
N ILE A 290 51.26 -14.41 -14.74
CA ILE A 290 51.26 -13.19 -15.56
C ILE A 290 50.48 -13.33 -16.88
N GLN A 291 50.44 -14.53 -17.47
CA GLN A 291 49.75 -14.78 -18.75
C GLN A 291 48.40 -15.49 -18.60
N ALA A 292 47.97 -15.75 -17.37
CA ALA A 292 46.67 -16.39 -17.15
C ALA A 292 45.51 -15.38 -17.36
N PRO A 293 44.39 -15.82 -17.93
CA PRO A 293 43.20 -14.96 -18.02
C PRO A 293 42.71 -14.55 -16.64
N LEU A 294 42.36 -13.29 -16.49
CA LEU A 294 41.86 -12.69 -15.25
C LEU A 294 40.33 -12.63 -15.25
N PRO A 295 39.68 -12.88 -14.12
CA PRO A 295 38.24 -12.67 -14.02
C PRO A 295 37.91 -11.18 -14.03
N VAL A 296 36.94 -10.81 -14.86
CA VAL A 296 36.42 -9.46 -14.99
C VAL A 296 34.99 -9.43 -14.45
N TYR A 297 34.79 -8.67 -13.42
CA TYR A 297 33.53 -8.49 -12.73
C TYR A 297 32.77 -7.28 -13.33
N VAL A 298 31.45 -7.43 -13.44
CA VAL A 298 30.53 -6.35 -13.70
C VAL A 298 29.57 -6.29 -12.50
N GLY A 299 29.72 -5.26 -11.66
CA GLY A 299 29.18 -5.30 -10.32
C GLY A 299 29.78 -6.48 -9.52
N ASP A 300 28.94 -7.31 -8.91
CA ASP A 300 29.37 -8.43 -8.08
C ASP A 300 29.53 -9.77 -8.86
N ASN A 301 29.27 -9.77 -10.18
CA ASN A 301 29.25 -11.01 -10.96
C ASN A 301 30.41 -11.07 -11.95
N ILE A 302 31.05 -12.25 -12.05
CA ILE A 302 32.03 -12.52 -13.11
C ILE A 302 31.30 -12.65 -14.45
N LYS A 303 31.61 -11.75 -15.40
CA LYS A 303 30.98 -11.74 -16.72
C LYS A 303 31.97 -12.07 -17.85
N PHE A 304 33.25 -11.82 -17.63
CA PHE A 304 34.27 -12.03 -18.66
C PHE A 304 35.54 -12.60 -18.07
N MET A 305 36.35 -13.28 -18.93
CA MET A 305 37.76 -13.52 -18.69
C MET A 305 38.55 -12.66 -19.65
N GLY A 306 39.64 -12.05 -19.15
CA GLY A 306 40.45 -11.16 -19.96
C GLY A 306 41.95 -11.28 -19.68
N ILE A 307 42.76 -10.88 -20.63
CA ILE A 307 44.24 -10.83 -20.50
C ILE A 307 44.63 -9.36 -20.35
N PRO A 308 45.36 -8.98 -19.27
CA PRO A 308 45.84 -7.64 -19.07
C PRO A 308 46.94 -7.27 -20.07
N GLY A 309 46.98 -6.02 -20.48
CA GLY A 309 47.97 -5.53 -21.42
C GLY A 309 47.93 -4.02 -21.56
N LEU A 310 48.67 -3.50 -22.54
CA LEU A 310 48.69 -2.08 -22.87
C LEU A 310 48.06 -1.83 -24.24
N HIS A 311 47.17 -0.88 -24.32
CA HIS A 311 46.62 -0.39 -25.58
C HIS A 311 46.79 1.15 -25.63
N LYS A 312 47.50 1.65 -26.63
CA LYS A 312 47.80 3.09 -26.77
C LYS A 312 48.34 3.71 -25.49
N GLU A 313 49.35 3.04 -24.89
CA GLU A 313 50.01 3.47 -23.63
C GLU A 313 49.12 3.47 -22.38
N GLN A 314 47.92 2.97 -22.47
CA GLN A 314 47.00 2.86 -21.33
C GLN A 314 46.82 1.39 -20.93
N LEU A 315 46.65 1.13 -19.64
CA LEU A 315 46.33 -0.20 -19.14
C LEU A 315 44.98 -0.64 -19.72
N ALA A 316 44.91 -1.83 -20.29
CA ALA A 316 43.75 -2.38 -20.93
C ALA A 316 43.61 -3.89 -20.64
N VAL A 317 42.40 -4.40 -20.73
CA VAL A 317 42.13 -5.83 -20.63
C VAL A 317 41.49 -6.31 -21.92
N LYS A 318 42.15 -7.27 -22.59
CA LYS A 318 41.61 -7.93 -23.78
C LYS A 318 40.67 -9.04 -23.33
N LEU A 319 39.35 -8.91 -23.61
CA LEU A 319 38.37 -9.96 -23.32
C LEU A 319 38.65 -11.21 -24.20
N VAL A 320 38.68 -12.37 -23.56
CA VAL A 320 38.93 -13.66 -24.22
C VAL A 320 37.68 -14.53 -24.20
N GLU A 321 36.94 -14.50 -23.11
CA GLU A 321 35.74 -15.31 -22.91
C GLU A 321 34.60 -14.53 -22.29
N ILE A 322 33.34 -14.83 -22.66
CA ILE A 322 32.14 -14.19 -22.22
C ILE A 322 31.22 -15.22 -21.58
N PHE A 323 30.88 -15.03 -20.29
CA PHE A 323 29.90 -15.87 -19.59
C PHE A 323 28.48 -15.38 -19.89
N LYS A 324 27.74 -16.11 -20.73
CA LYS A 324 26.36 -15.71 -21.16
C LYS A 324 25.26 -15.88 -20.11
N HIS A 325 25.54 -16.58 -18.99
CA HIS A 325 24.57 -16.71 -17.88
C HIS A 325 25.31 -16.78 -16.55
N GLY A 326 24.88 -15.99 -15.58
CA GLY A 326 25.10 -16.27 -14.18
C GLY A 326 24.27 -17.51 -13.84
N GLY A 327 24.82 -18.67 -14.04
CA GLY A 327 24.20 -19.94 -13.66
C GLY A 327 24.38 -20.15 -12.17
N ASP A 328 23.30 -20.47 -11.50
CA ASP A 328 23.29 -21.12 -10.20
C ASP A 328 24.36 -22.24 -10.16
N GLN A 329 25.38 -22.01 -9.34
CA GLN A 329 26.18 -23.10 -8.79
C GLN A 329 25.95 -23.10 -7.29
N ASN A 330 24.81 -23.64 -6.87
CA ASN A 330 24.66 -24.30 -5.58
C ASN A 330 24.15 -25.72 -5.85
N GLY A 331 25.09 -26.64 -5.84
CA GLY A 331 24.90 -28.03 -5.64
C GLY A 331 25.65 -28.45 -4.38
#